data_725bea7fe56feb149d76b64dc2d67207
#
_entry.id   725bea7fe56feb149d76b64dc2d67207
#
_cell.length_a   1.000
_cell.length_b   1.000
_cell.length_c   1.000
_cell.angle_alpha   90.00
_cell.angle_beta   90.00
_cell.angle_gamma   90.00
#
_symmetry.space_group_name_H-M   'P 1'
#
loop_
_entity.id
_entity.type
_entity.pdbx_description
1 polymer ?
#
loop_
_entity_poly.entity_id
_entity_poly.type
_entity_poly.pdbx_seq_one_letter_code
_entity_poly.pdbx_strand_id
1 'polypeptide(L)'
;MLARTTPFYQVASASCLPSLSDHDGRASATSRACDYSNRTALQGIERLHPDIVVIAQKDSHDKTDWNRIAARLKRLGVKHIVLIGPLPSWNPSLPSVIANRHWGLTESYISDPALDQSVMAVDQATRELAASAGIQFVSLIDKLCIADACRVRPENSTSLLQIDSGHLSAEGSLYIVRNYVLPRLVNE
;
A
#
# COMPACT_ATOMS: atom_id res chain seq x y z
N MET A 1 2.15 -6.12 -31.36
CA MET A 1 1.14 -5.55 -30.42
C MET A 1 1.74 -4.30 -29.83
N LEU A 2 1.27 -3.10 -30.19
CA LEU A 2 1.70 -1.83 -29.59
C LEU A 2 1.23 -1.85 -28.13
N ALA A 3 2.17 -1.75 -27.19
CA ALA A 3 1.84 -1.58 -25.78
C ALA A 3 1.00 -0.30 -25.64
N ARG A 4 -0.26 -0.41 -25.27
CA ARG A 4 -1.09 0.74 -24.93
C ARG A 4 -0.46 1.38 -23.70
N THR A 5 0.13 2.55 -23.85
CA THR A 5 0.56 3.37 -22.70
C THR A 5 -0.69 3.88 -22.02
N THR A 6 -1.02 3.32 -20.85
CA THR A 6 -2.10 3.82 -20.02
C THR A 6 -1.61 5.10 -19.33
N PRO A 7 -2.30 6.25 -19.49
CA PRO A 7 -1.89 7.46 -18.79
C PRO A 7 -1.98 7.22 -17.27
N PHE A 8 -0.97 7.68 -16.54
CA PHE A 8 -0.84 7.50 -15.11
C PHE A 8 -0.67 8.85 -14.42
N TYR A 9 -1.42 9.09 -13.36
CA TYR A 9 -1.31 10.26 -12.51
C TYR A 9 -1.09 9.82 -11.06
N GLN A 10 -0.07 10.38 -10.41
CA GLN A 10 0.29 10.01 -9.04
C GLN A 10 0.32 11.23 -8.13
N VAL A 11 -0.24 11.07 -6.94
CA VAL A 11 -0.05 11.96 -5.79
C VAL A 11 0.54 11.15 -4.65
N ALA A 12 1.66 11.58 -4.12
CA ALA A 12 2.32 10.94 -2.99
C ALA A 12 2.62 11.97 -1.90
N SER A 13 2.48 11.57 -0.65
CA SER A 13 2.78 12.41 0.51
C SER A 13 3.30 11.54 1.66
N ALA A 14 4.36 11.99 2.31
CA ALA A 14 4.89 11.32 3.49
C ALA A 14 3.94 11.48 4.69
N SER A 15 3.81 10.42 5.48
CA SER A 15 3.02 10.43 6.75
C SER A 15 1.60 10.97 6.58
N CYS A 16 0.95 10.62 5.46
CA CYS A 16 -0.40 11.09 5.13
C CYS A 16 -1.35 9.90 4.97
N LEU A 17 -2.49 9.98 5.62
CA LEU A 17 -3.60 9.05 5.41
C LEU A 17 -4.58 9.64 4.40
N PRO A 18 -5.18 8.83 3.53
CA PRO A 18 -6.26 9.26 2.66
C PRO A 18 -7.43 9.82 3.49
N SER A 19 -7.85 11.04 3.19
CA SER A 19 -8.92 11.73 3.92
C SER A 19 -9.70 12.66 3.00
N LEU A 20 -10.98 12.83 3.31
CA LEU A 20 -11.87 13.82 2.69
C LEU A 20 -12.11 15.03 3.61
N SER A 21 -11.50 15.05 4.77
CA SER A 21 -11.67 16.13 5.75
C SER A 21 -10.48 17.08 5.65
N ASP A 22 -10.77 18.38 5.58
CA ASP A 22 -9.77 19.40 5.83
C ASP A 22 -9.56 19.52 7.35
N HIS A 23 -8.31 19.52 7.78
CA HIS A 23 -8.00 19.88 9.17
C HIS A 23 -8.22 21.39 9.34
N ASP A 24 -8.76 21.78 10.49
CA ASP A 24 -8.92 23.20 10.80
C ASP A 24 -7.56 23.90 10.88
N GLY A 25 -7.52 25.22 10.73
CA GLY A 25 -6.30 26.01 10.57
C GLY A 25 -5.29 25.94 11.75
N ARG A 26 -5.50 25.07 12.75
CA ARG A 26 -4.60 24.77 13.86
C ARG A 26 -3.70 23.57 13.62
N ALA A 27 -3.82 22.95 12.45
CA ALA A 27 -3.06 21.75 12.07
C ALA A 27 -1.55 22.00 12.01
N SER A 28 -0.77 20.95 12.31
CA SER A 28 0.70 20.94 12.14
C SER A 28 1.09 21.13 10.67
N ALA A 29 2.37 21.43 10.41
CA ALA A 29 2.88 21.53 9.03
C ALA A 29 2.64 20.21 8.24
N THR A 30 2.84 19.07 8.88
CA THR A 30 2.59 17.74 8.30
C THR A 30 1.11 17.53 7.95
N SER A 31 0.18 17.94 8.84
CA SER A 31 -1.24 17.85 8.55
C SER A 31 -1.64 18.73 7.38
N ARG A 32 -1.11 19.95 7.26
CA ARG A 32 -1.36 20.84 6.12
C ARG A 32 -0.84 20.26 4.79
N ALA A 33 0.34 19.64 4.82
CA ALA A 33 0.88 18.96 3.64
C ALA A 33 0.01 17.76 3.21
N CYS A 34 -0.50 17.01 4.18
CA CYS A 34 -1.42 15.90 3.94
C CYS A 34 -2.76 16.40 3.35
N ASP A 35 -3.34 17.45 3.92
CA ASP A 35 -4.57 18.06 3.39
C ASP A 35 -4.40 18.58 1.96
N TYR A 36 -3.26 19.21 1.68
CA TYR A 36 -2.93 19.65 0.33
C TYR A 36 -2.85 18.47 -0.64
N SER A 37 -2.18 17.39 -0.26
CA SER A 37 -2.05 16.19 -1.09
C SER A 37 -3.39 15.51 -1.33
N ASN A 38 -4.24 15.38 -0.30
CA ASN A 38 -5.57 14.82 -0.42
C ASN A 38 -6.46 15.66 -1.35
N ARG A 39 -6.43 17.00 -1.22
CA ARG A 39 -7.15 17.89 -2.13
C ARG A 39 -6.62 17.80 -3.56
N THR A 40 -5.31 17.75 -3.74
CA THR A 40 -4.68 17.61 -5.06
C THR A 40 -5.10 16.30 -5.73
N ALA A 41 -5.14 15.20 -4.97
CA ALA A 41 -5.61 13.91 -5.47
C ALA A 41 -7.08 13.99 -5.94
N LEU A 42 -7.97 14.55 -5.12
CA LEU A 42 -9.39 14.71 -5.48
C LEU A 42 -9.57 15.61 -6.70
N GLN A 43 -8.87 16.75 -6.78
CA GLN A 43 -8.90 17.63 -7.96
C GLN A 43 -8.38 16.92 -9.22
N GLY A 44 -7.34 16.10 -9.07
CA GLY A 44 -6.84 15.26 -10.16
C GLY A 44 -7.91 14.29 -10.67
N ILE A 45 -8.60 13.60 -9.75
CA ILE A 45 -9.67 12.67 -10.08
C ILE A 45 -10.85 13.40 -10.76
N GLU A 46 -11.26 14.55 -10.22
CA GLU A 46 -12.33 15.38 -10.80
C GLU A 46 -12.01 15.90 -12.21
N ARG A 47 -10.75 16.19 -12.49
CA ARG A 47 -10.31 16.69 -13.79
C ARG A 47 -10.06 15.59 -14.81
N LEU A 48 -9.50 14.46 -14.39
CA LEU A 48 -9.02 13.40 -15.29
C LEU A 48 -10.04 12.29 -15.49
N HIS A 49 -11.06 12.19 -14.63
CA HIS A 49 -12.09 11.15 -14.64
C HIS A 49 -11.50 9.74 -14.84
N PRO A 50 -10.56 9.30 -13.99
CA PRO A 50 -9.94 7.99 -14.16
C PRO A 50 -10.96 6.87 -13.92
N ASP A 51 -10.89 5.80 -14.71
CA ASP A 51 -11.70 4.60 -14.48
C ASP A 51 -11.24 3.87 -13.21
N ILE A 52 -9.94 3.89 -12.92
CA ILE A 52 -9.32 3.14 -11.82
C ILE A 52 -8.57 4.10 -10.89
N VAL A 53 -8.79 3.95 -9.58
CA VAL A 53 -7.99 4.62 -8.54
C VAL A 53 -7.34 3.56 -7.66
N VAL A 54 -6.01 3.60 -7.56
CA VAL A 54 -5.24 2.75 -6.65
C VAL A 54 -4.82 3.58 -5.44
N ILE A 55 -5.10 3.08 -4.25
CA ILE A 55 -4.75 3.73 -2.99
C ILE A 55 -3.77 2.83 -2.24
N ALA A 56 -2.67 3.41 -1.80
CA ALA A 56 -1.70 2.76 -0.94
C ALA A 56 -1.33 3.69 0.20
N GLN A 57 -1.16 3.13 1.39
CA GLN A 57 -0.68 3.85 2.57
C GLN A 57 0.28 2.96 3.36
N LYS A 58 1.09 3.55 4.22
CA LYS A 58 2.11 2.82 4.97
C LYS A 58 1.50 2.01 6.12
N ASP A 59 0.65 2.64 6.93
CA ASP A 59 0.10 2.09 8.17
C ASP A 59 -1.32 2.61 8.43
N SER A 60 -1.91 2.18 9.56
CA SER A 60 -3.22 2.67 10.02
C SER A 60 -4.37 2.48 9.01
N HIS A 61 -4.30 1.43 8.19
CA HIS A 61 -5.32 1.12 7.18
C HIS A 61 -6.71 0.89 7.82
N ASP A 62 -6.75 0.36 9.04
CA ASP A 62 -7.94 0.10 9.84
C ASP A 62 -8.59 1.37 10.41
N LYS A 63 -7.90 2.53 10.34
CA LYS A 63 -8.38 3.82 10.87
C LYS A 63 -8.90 4.77 9.80
N THR A 64 -8.77 4.41 8.53
CA THR A 64 -9.24 5.22 7.40
C THR A 64 -10.74 4.95 7.15
N ASP A 65 -11.52 6.00 6.94
CA ASP A 65 -12.94 5.91 6.60
C ASP A 65 -13.11 5.53 5.11
N TRP A 66 -12.93 4.25 4.84
CA TRP A 66 -13.00 3.69 3.48
C TRP A 66 -14.40 3.84 2.87
N ASN A 67 -15.46 3.73 3.67
CA ASN A 67 -16.83 3.91 3.17
C ASN A 67 -17.05 5.32 2.61
N ARG A 68 -16.59 6.34 3.33
CA ARG A 68 -16.72 7.73 2.91
C ARG A 68 -15.88 8.02 1.66
N ILE A 69 -14.64 7.50 1.62
CA ILE A 69 -13.74 7.64 0.47
C ILE A 69 -14.34 6.96 -0.75
N ALA A 70 -14.75 5.70 -0.65
CA ALA A 70 -15.35 4.96 -1.76
C ALA A 70 -16.60 5.65 -2.31
N ALA A 71 -17.48 6.10 -1.42
CA ALA A 71 -18.69 6.82 -1.82
C ALA A 71 -18.36 8.11 -2.59
N ARG A 72 -17.31 8.85 -2.18
CA ARG A 72 -16.87 10.05 -2.91
C ARG A 72 -16.30 9.72 -4.27
N LEU A 73 -15.41 8.72 -4.36
CA LEU A 73 -14.78 8.30 -5.61
C LEU A 73 -15.82 7.79 -6.62
N LYS A 74 -16.78 6.98 -6.18
CA LYS A 74 -17.87 6.48 -7.01
C LYS A 74 -18.74 7.63 -7.56
N ARG A 75 -19.03 8.65 -6.76
CA ARG A 75 -19.74 9.86 -7.22
C ARG A 75 -18.95 10.67 -8.26
N LEU A 76 -17.64 10.57 -8.26
CA LEU A 76 -16.76 11.18 -9.26
C LEU A 76 -16.59 10.33 -10.52
N GLY A 77 -17.31 9.19 -10.62
CA GLY A 77 -17.30 8.32 -11.80
C GLY A 77 -16.21 7.25 -11.79
N VAL A 78 -15.44 7.09 -10.70
CA VAL A 78 -14.45 6.02 -10.58
C VAL A 78 -15.16 4.67 -10.54
N LYS A 79 -14.80 3.78 -11.48
CA LYS A 79 -15.42 2.46 -11.63
C LYS A 79 -14.76 1.42 -10.69
N HIS A 80 -13.44 1.47 -10.59
CA HIS A 80 -12.65 0.51 -9.84
C HIS A 80 -11.78 1.22 -8.81
N ILE A 81 -11.92 0.82 -7.55
CA ILE A 81 -11.10 1.31 -6.45
C ILE A 81 -10.31 0.11 -5.93
N VAL A 82 -8.99 0.21 -5.98
CA VAL A 82 -8.07 -0.83 -5.50
C VAL A 82 -7.31 -0.29 -4.29
N LEU A 83 -7.42 -0.97 -3.17
CA LEU A 83 -6.68 -0.67 -1.95
C LEU A 83 -5.55 -1.68 -1.77
N ILE A 84 -4.33 -1.19 -1.68
CA ILE A 84 -3.16 -1.99 -1.35
C ILE A 84 -3.05 -2.06 0.18
N GLY A 85 -3.01 -3.25 0.72
CA GLY A 85 -2.90 -3.52 2.15
C GLY A 85 -1.50 -3.25 2.71
N PRO A 86 -1.34 -3.41 4.04
CA PRO A 86 -0.08 -3.19 4.71
C PRO A 86 1.00 -4.18 4.26
N LEU A 87 2.25 -3.74 4.32
CA LEU A 87 3.42 -4.60 4.17
C LEU A 87 3.70 -5.35 5.48
N PRO A 88 4.32 -6.55 5.42
CA PRO A 88 4.98 -7.12 6.59
C PRO A 88 5.94 -6.09 7.19
N SER A 89 5.82 -5.80 8.47
CA SER A 89 6.64 -4.81 9.16
C SER A 89 7.66 -5.51 10.08
N TRP A 90 8.86 -4.98 10.16
CA TRP A 90 9.97 -5.55 10.91
C TRP A 90 10.53 -4.55 11.90
N ASN A 91 10.77 -4.96 13.14
CA ASN A 91 11.34 -4.11 14.17
C ASN A 91 12.78 -4.59 14.53
N PRO A 92 13.82 -3.77 14.28
CA PRO A 92 13.80 -2.36 13.88
C PRO A 92 13.55 -2.15 12.37
N SER A 93 14.01 -3.02 11.48
CA SER A 93 13.79 -2.98 10.04
C SER A 93 14.25 -4.29 9.39
N LEU A 94 13.71 -4.61 8.21
CA LEU A 94 14.12 -5.82 7.48
C LEU A 94 15.64 -5.89 7.24
N PRO A 95 16.32 -4.83 6.73
CA PRO A 95 17.78 -4.89 6.58
C PRO A 95 18.52 -5.18 7.88
N SER A 96 18.09 -4.59 8.99
CA SER A 96 18.70 -4.84 10.31
C SER A 96 18.50 -6.28 10.78
N VAL A 97 17.31 -6.84 10.57
CA VAL A 97 17.02 -8.24 10.91
C VAL A 97 17.91 -9.18 10.11
N ILE A 98 18.02 -8.96 8.80
CA ILE A 98 18.88 -9.77 7.93
C ILE A 98 20.34 -9.66 8.34
N ALA A 99 20.85 -8.44 8.54
CA ALA A 99 22.25 -8.22 8.90
C ALA A 99 22.64 -8.87 10.24
N ASN A 100 21.76 -8.83 11.22
CA ASN A 100 22.07 -9.28 12.57
C ASN A 100 21.77 -10.75 12.82
N ARG A 101 20.81 -11.37 12.13
CA ARG A 101 20.32 -12.72 12.45
C ARG A 101 20.33 -13.68 11.26
N HIS A 102 20.31 -13.15 10.04
CA HIS A 102 20.18 -13.94 8.81
C HIS A 102 21.28 -13.61 7.80
N TRP A 103 22.45 -13.13 8.27
CA TRP A 103 23.57 -12.79 7.40
C TRP A 103 24.03 -14.00 6.59
N GLY A 104 24.18 -13.82 5.30
CA GLY A 104 24.60 -14.90 4.38
C GLY A 104 23.48 -15.87 3.96
N LEU A 105 22.29 -15.80 4.56
CA LEU A 105 21.16 -16.60 4.11
C LEU A 105 20.59 -16.06 2.78
N THR A 106 20.24 -16.97 1.91
CA THR A 106 19.71 -16.67 0.55
C THR A 106 18.21 -16.95 0.44
N GLU A 107 17.59 -17.41 1.50
CA GLU A 107 16.18 -17.75 1.55
C GLU A 107 15.32 -16.53 1.20
N SER A 108 14.25 -16.80 0.45
CA SER A 108 13.26 -15.78 0.10
C SER A 108 12.26 -15.50 1.22
N TYR A 109 12.12 -16.43 2.17
CA TYR A 109 11.20 -16.32 3.31
C TYR A 109 11.96 -16.53 4.61
N ILE A 110 11.64 -15.77 5.63
CA ILE A 110 12.12 -15.98 7.00
C ILE A 110 10.98 -15.93 7.99
N SER A 111 11.07 -16.75 9.05
CA SER A 111 10.32 -16.60 10.29
C SER A 111 11.26 -15.98 11.31
N ASP A 112 10.89 -14.85 11.89
CA ASP A 112 11.71 -14.14 12.88
C ASP A 112 10.82 -13.36 13.85
N PRO A 113 11.12 -13.38 15.18
CA PRO A 113 10.33 -12.65 16.18
C PRO A 113 10.32 -11.11 15.99
N ALA A 114 11.16 -10.58 15.11
CA ALA A 114 11.13 -9.17 14.74
C ALA A 114 9.96 -8.80 13.79
N LEU A 115 9.24 -9.78 13.25
CA LEU A 115 8.04 -9.53 12.49
C LEU A 115 6.94 -8.99 13.41
N ASP A 116 6.44 -7.79 13.12
CA ASP A 116 5.35 -7.17 13.86
C ASP A 116 4.02 -7.89 13.57
N GLN A 117 3.58 -8.69 14.52
CA GLN A 117 2.34 -9.47 14.39
C GLN A 117 1.08 -8.58 14.37
N SER A 118 1.16 -7.34 14.83
CA SER A 118 0.00 -6.42 14.83
C SER A 118 -0.46 -6.08 13.41
N VAL A 119 0.45 -6.12 12.44
CA VAL A 119 0.13 -5.86 11.03
C VAL A 119 -0.87 -6.88 10.45
N MET A 120 -0.87 -8.11 10.96
CA MET A 120 -1.82 -9.15 10.54
C MET A 120 -3.26 -8.78 10.94
N ALA A 121 -3.44 -8.26 12.16
CA ALA A 121 -4.74 -7.79 12.62
C ALA A 121 -5.21 -6.55 11.85
N VAL A 122 -4.30 -5.63 11.52
CA VAL A 122 -4.60 -4.47 10.67
C VAL A 122 -5.02 -4.90 9.28
N ASP A 123 -4.34 -5.88 8.67
CA ASP A 123 -4.73 -6.42 7.35
C ASP A 123 -6.13 -7.02 7.37
N GLN A 124 -6.44 -7.85 8.38
CA GLN A 124 -7.74 -8.48 8.50
C GLN A 124 -8.86 -7.44 8.70
N ALA A 125 -8.68 -6.48 9.60
CA ALA A 125 -9.65 -5.40 9.81
C ALA A 125 -9.85 -4.55 8.54
N THR A 126 -8.76 -4.25 7.82
CA THR A 126 -8.82 -3.51 6.57
C THR A 126 -9.57 -4.27 5.48
N ARG A 127 -9.41 -5.58 5.39
CA ARG A 127 -10.14 -6.45 4.46
C ARG A 127 -11.66 -6.32 4.66
N GLU A 128 -12.11 -6.35 5.91
CA GLU A 128 -13.53 -6.23 6.26
C GLU A 128 -14.08 -4.84 5.90
N LEU A 129 -13.32 -3.79 6.22
CA LEU A 129 -13.67 -2.41 5.88
C LEU A 129 -13.71 -2.19 4.35
N ALA A 130 -12.73 -2.70 3.62
CA ALA A 130 -12.70 -2.60 2.16
C ALA A 130 -13.88 -3.34 1.51
N ALA A 131 -14.20 -4.54 2.00
CA ALA A 131 -15.36 -5.31 1.53
C ALA A 131 -16.68 -4.54 1.75
N SER A 132 -16.87 -3.96 2.95
CA SER A 132 -18.05 -3.15 3.27
C SER A 132 -18.18 -1.91 2.39
N ALA A 133 -17.06 -1.31 2.00
CA ALA A 133 -17.00 -0.13 1.12
C ALA A 133 -17.11 -0.48 -0.37
N GLY A 134 -17.07 -1.76 -0.74
CA GLY A 134 -17.03 -2.22 -2.12
C GLY A 134 -15.74 -1.79 -2.82
N ILE A 135 -14.61 -1.91 -2.12
CA ILE A 135 -13.25 -1.65 -2.60
C ILE A 135 -12.55 -3.00 -2.84
N GLN A 136 -11.85 -3.14 -3.94
CA GLN A 136 -11.02 -4.31 -4.20
C GLN A 136 -9.76 -4.24 -3.33
N PHE A 137 -9.61 -5.19 -2.41
CA PHE A 137 -8.48 -5.24 -1.50
C PHE A 137 -7.39 -6.19 -1.98
N VAL A 138 -6.15 -5.71 -1.99
CA VAL A 138 -4.94 -6.50 -2.26
C VAL A 138 -4.17 -6.65 -0.95
N SER A 139 -4.41 -7.72 -0.22
CA SER A 139 -3.63 -8.03 0.98
C SER A 139 -2.19 -8.39 0.58
N LEU A 140 -1.23 -7.57 1.00
CA LEU A 140 0.18 -7.91 0.84
C LEU A 140 0.65 -8.94 1.88
N ILE A 141 -0.05 -9.05 2.99
CA ILE A 141 0.19 -10.11 3.98
C ILE A 141 -0.10 -11.48 3.36
N ASP A 142 -1.28 -11.69 2.77
CA ASP A 142 -1.62 -12.96 2.10
C ASP A 142 -0.65 -13.32 0.94
N LYS A 143 -0.06 -12.30 0.31
CA LYS A 143 0.81 -12.49 -0.85
C LYS A 143 2.26 -12.72 -0.49
N LEU A 144 2.67 -12.18 0.64
CA LEU A 144 4.07 -12.17 1.06
C LEU A 144 4.34 -13.09 2.25
N CYS A 145 3.31 -13.54 2.97
CA CYS A 145 3.51 -14.40 4.14
C CYS A 145 2.85 -15.76 3.98
N ILE A 146 3.48 -16.78 4.54
CA ILE A 146 3.01 -18.16 4.65
C ILE A 146 3.18 -18.57 6.11
N ALA A 147 2.10 -18.76 6.83
CA ALA A 147 2.10 -18.93 8.29
C ALA A 147 2.85 -17.77 8.97
N ASP A 148 3.91 -18.08 9.72
CA ASP A 148 4.75 -17.13 10.45
C ASP A 148 5.98 -16.63 9.67
N ALA A 149 6.19 -17.12 8.45
CA ALA A 149 7.30 -16.72 7.59
C ALA A 149 6.84 -15.72 6.54
N CYS A 150 7.56 -14.60 6.40
CA CYS A 150 7.26 -13.62 5.37
C CYS A 150 8.42 -13.49 4.36
N ARG A 151 8.05 -13.15 3.13
CA ARG A 151 9.00 -12.95 2.04
C ARG A 151 9.87 -11.73 2.30
N VAL A 152 11.15 -11.90 2.18
CA VAL A 152 12.18 -10.87 2.41
C VAL A 152 12.94 -10.48 1.14
N ARG A 153 12.82 -11.28 0.07
CA ARG A 153 13.43 -11.01 -1.24
C ARG A 153 12.44 -11.29 -2.36
N PRO A 154 12.48 -10.52 -3.46
CA PRO A 154 11.82 -10.91 -4.71
C PRO A 154 12.36 -12.27 -5.20
N GLU A 155 11.60 -12.94 -6.05
CA GLU A 155 12.08 -14.18 -6.69
C GLU A 155 13.32 -13.91 -7.53
N ASN A 156 14.30 -14.84 -7.43
CA ASN A 156 15.54 -14.77 -8.17
C ASN A 156 16.34 -13.47 -8.00
N SER A 157 16.20 -12.82 -6.84
CA SER A 157 16.89 -11.58 -6.49
C SER A 157 17.68 -11.72 -5.18
N THR A 158 18.84 -11.07 -5.14
CA THR A 158 19.63 -10.90 -3.91
C THR A 158 19.21 -9.65 -3.12
N SER A 159 18.45 -8.76 -3.74
CA SER A 159 17.95 -7.53 -3.11
C SER A 159 16.90 -7.84 -2.06
N LEU A 160 16.88 -7.07 -0.98
CA LEU A 160 15.80 -7.14 -0.01
C LEU A 160 14.51 -6.50 -0.57
N LEU A 161 13.37 -7.00 -0.12
CA LEU A 161 12.07 -6.45 -0.48
C LEU A 161 11.87 -5.03 0.03
N GLN A 162 12.43 -4.74 1.22
CA GLN A 162 12.31 -3.45 1.91
C GLN A 162 13.69 -2.88 2.22
N ILE A 163 13.77 -1.53 2.22
CA ILE A 163 15.00 -0.77 2.55
C ILE A 163 15.01 -0.29 4.01
N ASP A 164 13.86 -0.28 4.66
CA ASP A 164 13.68 0.06 6.07
C ASP A 164 12.43 -0.66 6.65
N SER A 165 11.82 -0.12 7.70
CA SER A 165 10.64 -0.69 8.35
C SER A 165 9.32 -0.45 7.58
N GLY A 166 9.29 0.35 6.51
CA GLY A 166 8.06 0.74 5.84
C GLY A 166 8.16 1.09 4.37
N HIS A 167 9.37 1.09 3.79
CA HIS A 167 9.57 1.40 2.38
C HIS A 167 10.09 0.19 1.61
N LEU A 168 9.53 -0.03 0.44
CA LEU A 168 10.01 -1.04 -0.49
C LEU A 168 11.30 -0.60 -1.16
N SER A 169 12.15 -1.55 -1.51
CA SER A 169 13.23 -1.33 -2.46
C SER A 169 12.64 -1.12 -3.87
N ALA A 170 13.44 -0.63 -4.80
CA ALA A 170 13.03 -0.51 -6.20
C ALA A 170 12.60 -1.88 -6.78
N GLU A 171 13.39 -2.92 -6.53
CA GLU A 171 13.08 -4.29 -6.97
C GLU A 171 11.86 -4.86 -6.24
N GLY A 172 11.73 -4.59 -4.93
CA GLY A 172 10.56 -4.97 -4.15
C GLY A 172 9.28 -4.32 -4.68
N SER A 173 9.34 -3.02 -5.01
CA SER A 173 8.22 -2.30 -5.62
C SER A 173 7.83 -2.91 -6.97
N LEU A 174 8.80 -3.18 -7.84
CA LEU A 174 8.55 -3.82 -9.14
C LEU A 174 7.95 -5.21 -8.98
N TYR A 175 8.46 -5.99 -8.03
CA TYR A 175 7.96 -7.33 -7.74
C TYR A 175 6.49 -7.30 -7.31
N ILE A 176 6.14 -6.45 -6.36
CA ILE A 176 4.77 -6.32 -5.85
C ILE A 176 3.83 -5.81 -6.93
N VAL A 177 4.22 -4.76 -7.64
CA VAL A 177 3.37 -4.18 -8.68
C VAL A 177 3.09 -5.19 -9.79
N ARG A 178 4.12 -5.87 -10.31
CA ARG A 178 3.97 -6.83 -11.42
C ARG A 178 3.14 -8.05 -11.04
N ASN A 179 3.36 -8.58 -9.84
CA ASN A 179 2.75 -9.86 -9.47
C ASN A 179 1.39 -9.71 -8.78
N TYR A 180 1.12 -8.60 -8.10
CA TYR A 180 -0.05 -8.50 -7.23
C TYR A 180 -0.97 -7.30 -7.54
N VAL A 181 -0.44 -6.21 -8.10
CA VAL A 181 -1.24 -5.01 -8.41
C VAL A 181 -1.71 -5.02 -9.86
N LEU A 182 -0.79 -5.10 -10.83
CA LEU A 182 -1.15 -5.05 -12.25
C LEU A 182 -2.20 -6.11 -12.67
N PRO A 183 -2.15 -7.36 -12.18
CA PRO A 183 -3.19 -8.34 -12.54
C PRO A 183 -4.61 -7.93 -12.08
N ARG A 184 -4.71 -7.01 -11.12
CA ARG A 184 -5.99 -6.48 -10.64
C ARG A 184 -6.49 -5.28 -11.44
N LEU A 185 -5.65 -4.70 -12.28
CA LEU A 185 -5.97 -3.53 -13.10
C LEU A 185 -6.29 -3.88 -14.55
N VAL A 186 -5.91 -5.08 -15.01
CA VAL A 186 -6.00 -5.49 -16.44
C VAL A 186 -6.96 -6.65 -16.70
N ASN A 187 -7.58 -7.24 -15.67
CA ASN A 187 -8.47 -8.42 -15.79
C ASN A 187 -9.96 -8.01 -15.82
N GLU A 188 -10.29 -6.98 -16.64
CA GLU A 188 -11.69 -6.68 -16.99
C GLU A 188 -11.87 -6.49 -18.49
#